data_cd069810ab4539f0ae109b5e584355e7
#
_entry.id   cd069810ab4539f0ae109b5e584355e7
#
_cell.length_a   1.000
_cell.length_b   1.000
_cell.length_c   1.000
_cell.angle_alpha   90.00
_cell.angle_beta   90.00
_cell.angle_gamma   90.00
#
_symmetry.space_group_name_H-M   'P 1'
#
loop_
_entity.id
_entity.type
_entity.pdbx_description
1 polymer ?
#
loop_
_entity_poly.entity_id
_entity_poly.type
_entity_poly.pdbx_seq_one_letter_code
_entity_poly.pdbx_strand_id
1 'polypeptide(L)'
;SFDRPNIRYTVVAKDDSRRQLLAFLEEHRGQAGIVYCLSRRKVDATAAMLAERGVRALPYHAGLDADVRSEHQRRFLREDGVVMVATIA
;
A
#
# COMPACT_ATOMS: atom_id res chain seq x y z
N SER A 1 13.17 2.50 -3.17
CA SER A 1 12.25 2.16 -4.24
C SER A 1 11.72 0.74 -4.07
N PHE A 2 10.62 0.47 -4.75
CA PHE A 2 9.94 -0.81 -4.60
C PHE A 2 10.11 -1.67 -5.85
N ASP A 3 11.36 -1.93 -6.19
CA ASP A 3 11.66 -2.75 -7.36
C ASP A 3 11.30 -4.19 -7.09
N ARG A 4 10.21 -4.64 -7.69
CA ARG A 4 9.75 -6.01 -7.58
C ARG A 4 9.19 -6.43 -8.93
N PRO A 5 9.75 -7.48 -9.54
CA PRO A 5 9.35 -7.86 -10.91
C PRO A 5 7.88 -8.21 -11.06
N ASN A 6 7.22 -8.63 -9.97
CA ASN A 6 5.83 -9.07 -10.04
C ASN A 6 4.85 -8.09 -9.39
N ILE A 7 5.19 -6.79 -9.33
CA ILE A 7 4.20 -5.78 -8.99
C ILE A 7 3.16 -5.77 -10.09
N ARG A 8 1.90 -5.95 -9.71
CA ARG A 8 0.81 -6.08 -10.68
C ARG A 8 0.10 -4.78 -10.97
N TYR A 9 0.16 -3.80 -10.06
CA TYR A 9 -0.53 -2.54 -10.28
C TYR A 9 0.07 -1.45 -9.42
N THR A 10 -0.14 -0.22 -9.86
CA THR A 10 0.06 0.96 -9.04
C THR A 10 -1.14 1.86 -9.25
N VAL A 11 -1.72 2.36 -8.17
CA VAL A 11 -2.88 3.25 -8.25
C VAL A 11 -2.67 4.43 -7.32
N VAL A 12 -3.36 5.53 -7.61
CA VAL A 12 -3.34 6.72 -6.77
C VAL A 12 -4.70 6.83 -6.10
N ALA A 13 -4.71 6.85 -4.76
CA ALA A 13 -5.94 7.00 -4.01
C ALA A 13 -6.25 8.48 -3.87
N LYS A 14 -7.41 8.90 -4.38
CA LYS A 14 -7.88 10.29 -4.28
C LYS A 14 -8.97 10.37 -3.22
N ASP A 15 -9.33 11.58 -2.84
CA ASP A 15 -10.20 11.79 -1.68
C ASP A 15 -11.54 11.06 -1.79
N ASP A 16 -12.15 11.05 -2.95
CA ASP A 16 -13.48 10.45 -3.13
C ASP A 16 -13.44 9.04 -3.69
N SER A 17 -12.29 8.36 -3.55
CA SER A 17 -12.08 7.12 -4.29
C SER A 17 -12.11 5.86 -3.42
N ARG A 18 -12.57 5.97 -2.15
CA ARG A 18 -12.52 4.81 -1.26
C ARG A 18 -13.24 3.60 -1.82
N ARG A 19 -14.46 3.80 -2.31
CA ARG A 19 -15.24 2.70 -2.90
C ARG A 19 -14.55 2.16 -4.14
N GLN A 20 -14.05 3.05 -4.99
CA GLN A 20 -13.36 2.64 -6.21
C GLN A 20 -12.09 1.88 -5.88
N LEU A 21 -11.33 2.34 -4.88
CA LEU A 21 -10.12 1.66 -4.45
C LEU A 21 -10.43 0.26 -3.95
N LEU A 22 -11.46 0.12 -3.12
CA LEU A 22 -11.83 -1.19 -2.59
C LEU A 22 -12.26 -2.14 -3.69
N ALA A 23 -13.03 -1.64 -4.67
CA ALA A 23 -13.46 -2.48 -5.79
C ALA A 23 -12.26 -2.90 -6.62
N PHE A 24 -11.32 -1.99 -6.88
CA PHE A 24 -10.12 -2.31 -7.64
C PHE A 24 -9.30 -3.39 -6.93
N LEU A 25 -9.09 -3.22 -5.62
CA LEU A 25 -8.28 -4.17 -4.85
C LEU A 25 -8.95 -5.53 -4.77
N GLU A 26 -10.28 -5.57 -4.75
CA GLU A 26 -11.00 -6.84 -4.76
C GLU A 26 -10.72 -7.60 -6.05
N GLU A 27 -10.67 -6.90 -7.19
CA GLU A 27 -10.35 -7.53 -8.46
C GLU A 27 -8.90 -8.00 -8.53
N HIS A 28 -8.03 -7.43 -7.69
CA HIS A 28 -6.61 -7.77 -7.69
C HIS A 28 -6.20 -8.47 -6.40
N ARG A 29 -7.14 -9.12 -5.76
CA ARG A 29 -6.90 -9.82 -4.49
C ARG A 29 -5.74 -10.80 -4.64
N GLY A 30 -4.83 -10.75 -3.67
CA GLY A 30 -3.67 -11.64 -3.66
C GLY A 30 -2.51 -11.20 -4.53
N GLN A 31 -2.66 -10.10 -5.26
CA GLN A 31 -1.59 -9.57 -6.10
C GLN A 31 -0.85 -8.44 -5.37
N ALA A 32 0.45 -8.38 -5.58
CA ALA A 32 1.27 -7.31 -5.01
C ALA A 32 1.06 -6.02 -5.79
N GLY A 33 0.92 -4.92 -5.07
CA GLY A 33 0.71 -3.64 -5.72
C GLY A 33 1.07 -2.48 -4.81
N ILE A 34 0.97 -1.28 -5.36
CA ILE A 34 1.27 -0.05 -4.63
C ILE A 34 0.08 0.90 -4.73
N VAL A 35 -0.34 1.41 -3.58
CA VAL A 35 -1.37 2.45 -3.49
C VAL A 35 -0.67 3.72 -3.04
N TYR A 36 -0.68 4.75 -3.89
CA TYR A 36 -0.09 6.03 -3.56
C TYR A 36 -1.13 6.97 -2.99
N CYS A 37 -0.77 7.65 -1.91
CA CYS A 37 -1.60 8.65 -1.27
C CYS A 37 -0.89 10.00 -1.28
N LEU A 38 -1.66 11.07 -1.14
CA LEU A 38 -1.13 12.42 -1.25
C LEU A 38 -0.48 12.94 0.02
N SER A 39 -0.67 12.27 1.15
CA SER A 39 -0.11 12.72 2.42
C SER A 39 0.20 11.52 3.30
N ARG A 40 1.09 11.73 4.29
CA ARG A 40 1.40 10.69 5.27
C ARG A 40 0.18 10.26 6.05
N ARG A 41 -0.65 11.22 6.40
CA ARG A 41 -1.88 10.95 7.14
C ARG A 41 -2.80 10.04 6.34
N LYS A 42 -2.94 10.30 5.04
CA LYS A 42 -3.73 9.45 4.16
C LYS A 42 -3.14 8.07 4.03
N VAL A 43 -1.82 7.97 4.00
CA VAL A 43 -1.16 6.67 3.96
C VAL A 43 -1.57 5.84 5.17
N ASP A 44 -1.43 6.41 6.36
CA ASP A 44 -1.75 5.68 7.59
C ASP A 44 -3.21 5.27 7.64
N ALA A 45 -4.11 6.19 7.29
CA ALA A 45 -5.55 5.92 7.33
C ALA A 45 -5.93 4.85 6.29
N THR A 46 -5.37 4.97 5.08
CA THR A 46 -5.69 4.02 4.02
C THR A 46 -5.16 2.64 4.34
N ALA A 47 -3.92 2.55 4.82
CA ALA A 47 -3.34 1.26 5.18
C ALA A 47 -4.16 0.58 6.28
N ALA A 48 -4.57 1.33 7.31
CA ALA A 48 -5.38 0.78 8.38
C ALA A 48 -6.74 0.30 7.87
N MET A 49 -7.38 1.08 7.03
CA MET A 49 -8.67 0.73 6.47
C MET A 49 -8.58 -0.55 5.64
N LEU A 50 -7.55 -0.66 4.81
CA LEU A 50 -7.36 -1.84 3.98
C LEU A 50 -7.06 -3.07 4.83
N ALA A 51 -6.24 -2.92 5.87
CA ALA A 51 -5.91 -4.02 6.76
C ALA A 51 -7.15 -4.56 7.47
N GLU A 52 -8.06 -3.68 7.86
CA GLU A 52 -9.31 -4.11 8.49
C GLU A 52 -10.17 -4.93 7.55
N ARG A 53 -9.96 -4.79 6.26
CA ARG A 53 -10.73 -5.53 5.25
C ARG A 53 -9.98 -6.74 4.72
N GLY A 54 -8.94 -7.15 5.42
CA GLY A 54 -8.22 -8.36 5.07
C GLY A 54 -7.13 -8.20 4.03
N VAL A 55 -6.83 -6.97 3.63
CA VAL A 55 -5.73 -6.70 2.70
C VAL A 55 -4.43 -6.64 3.49
N ARG A 56 -3.37 -7.26 2.96
CA ARG A 56 -2.06 -7.21 3.60
C ARG A 56 -1.37 -5.89 3.26
N ALA A 57 -1.91 -4.80 3.81
CA ALA A 57 -1.48 -3.45 3.50
C ALA A 57 -0.47 -2.96 4.52
N LEU A 58 0.62 -2.37 4.03
CA LEU A 58 1.69 -1.85 4.87
C LEU A 58 1.92 -0.37 4.53
N PRO A 59 1.91 0.52 5.52
CA PRO A 59 2.20 1.93 5.27
C PRO A 59 3.70 2.14 5.05
N TYR A 60 4.03 3.15 4.23
CA TYR A 60 5.41 3.51 3.96
C TYR A 60 5.51 5.00 3.69
N HIS A 61 6.10 5.73 4.61
CA HIS A 61 6.36 7.15 4.44
C HIS A 61 7.47 7.60 5.38
N ALA A 62 7.99 8.79 5.17
CA ALA A 62 9.16 9.28 5.88
C ALA A 62 8.93 9.54 7.36
N GLY A 63 7.68 9.62 7.80
CA GLY A 63 7.36 9.81 9.22
C GLY A 63 7.45 8.55 10.06
N LEU A 64 7.59 7.39 9.43
CA LEU A 64 7.77 6.14 10.15
C LEU A 64 9.23 5.96 10.56
N ASP A 65 9.45 5.23 11.65
CA ASP A 65 10.82 4.88 12.03
C ASP A 65 11.51 4.13 10.92
N ALA A 66 12.82 4.33 10.80
CA ALA A 66 13.60 3.69 9.75
C ALA A 66 13.51 2.16 9.80
N ASP A 67 13.46 1.61 11.02
CA ASP A 67 13.34 0.16 11.20
C ASP A 67 12.01 -0.35 10.64
N VAL A 68 10.93 0.40 10.86
CA VAL A 68 9.61 0.03 10.36
C VAL A 68 9.60 0.08 8.83
N ARG A 69 10.17 1.15 8.25
CA ARG A 69 10.25 1.25 6.79
C ARG A 69 11.04 0.10 6.19
N SER A 70 12.18 -0.22 6.80
CA SER A 70 13.01 -1.33 6.30
C SER A 70 12.27 -2.65 6.36
N GLU A 71 11.57 -2.89 7.47
CA GLU A 71 10.83 -4.14 7.63
C GLU A 71 9.67 -4.23 6.64
N HIS A 72 8.93 -3.12 6.42
CA HIS A 72 7.83 -3.13 5.48
C HIS A 72 8.33 -3.34 4.06
N GLN A 73 9.46 -2.72 3.71
CA GLN A 73 10.05 -2.92 2.39
C GLN A 73 10.49 -4.36 2.20
N ARG A 74 11.12 -4.94 3.23
CA ARG A 74 11.53 -6.34 3.18
C ARG A 74 10.33 -7.25 2.96
N ARG A 75 9.25 -7.03 3.69
CA ARG A 75 8.05 -7.85 3.55
C ARG A 75 7.43 -7.71 2.15
N PHE A 76 7.39 -6.49 1.64
CA PHE A 76 6.85 -6.27 0.31
C PHE A 76 7.66 -7.03 -0.75
N LEU A 77 8.98 -7.04 -0.60
CA LEU A 77 9.83 -7.71 -1.58
C LEU A 77 9.80 -9.23 -1.48
N ARG A 78 9.42 -9.78 -0.32
CA ARG A 78 9.54 -11.22 -0.08
C ARG A 78 8.22 -11.94 0.07
N GLU A 79 7.17 -11.28 0.54
CA GLU A 79 5.90 -11.95 0.80
C GLU A 79 4.95 -11.71 -0.36
N ASP A 80 4.06 -12.68 -0.59
CA ASP A 80 3.08 -12.56 -1.65
C ASP A 80 1.91 -11.71 -1.21
N GLY A 81 1.30 -11.00 -2.15
CA GLY A 81 0.05 -10.31 -1.93
C GLY A 81 0.12 -9.09 -1.04
N VAL A 82 1.31 -8.56 -0.80
CA VAL A 82 1.45 -7.35 0.01
C VAL A 82 1.13 -6.13 -0.84
N VAL A 83 0.36 -5.21 -0.25
CA VAL A 83 0.02 -3.93 -0.87
C VAL A 83 0.75 -2.84 -0.09
N MET A 84 1.67 -2.15 -0.76
CA MET A 84 2.38 -1.05 -0.12
C MET A 84 1.57 0.22 -0.30
N VAL A 85 1.33 0.94 0.80
CA VAL A 85 0.61 2.21 0.77
C VAL A 85 1.62 3.30 1.06
N ALA A 86 1.90 4.17 0.10
CA ALA A 86 3.02 5.09 0.18
C ALA A 86 2.63 6.50 -0.28
N THR A 87 3.44 7.49 0.14
CA THR A 87 3.25 8.84 -0.37
C THR A 87 3.82 8.96 -1.78
N ILE A 88 3.22 9.84 -2.57
CA ILE A 88 3.64 10.07 -3.95
C ILE A 88 5.00 10.73 -4.03
N ALA A 89 5.46 11.45 -3.20
CA ALA A 89 6.65 12.30 -3.31
C ALA A 89 7.87 11.56 -3.85
#